data_daf163f36e4e9cb1377948c612171ac8
#
_entry.id   daf163f36e4e9cb1377948c612171ac8
#
_cell.length_a   1.000
_cell.length_b   1.000
_cell.length_c   1.000
_cell.angle_alpha   90.00
_cell.angle_beta   90.00
_cell.angle_gamma   90.00
#
_symmetry.space_group_name_H-M   'P 1'
#
loop_
_entity.id
_entity.type
_entity.pdbx_description
1 polymer ?
#
loop_
_entity_poly.entity_id
_entity_poly.type
_entity_poly.pdbx_seq_one_letter_code
_entity_poly.pdbx_strand_id
1 'polypeptide(L)'
;MAQRHSTAGQLRWALAADACALMRATPGITRARLARDLGISTGTAADLVTRMRQAALLDEGEPETHGRGRPTSVLTAHPGGPLVVAVEITAAGWRVATAGLDGRPTVVAGAPHRGRRPDVVLTTIRQAMATATRGRTERVRAVSVVAAATVRDGAIVQSSVLGWEQVSLSSLHMPGAVMRVTNDATCEALAESRRGASRGARNALHLTVLSGVGGGLVLDGEPVLGASGLAMEIGHLPFGNPDAVCGCGARGCWDTVLGAGPLSRRLHAEDDSAPAIAAAIARNDPTRRAVLEAAATSLGRGAAGLVNTMDPDVVTLGGIGPLLRSAAPLAFERALAGGLMRCLRDDPPRIIAGELGSDAALIGATETALDEVASPAGLAAWASPAGMDR
;
A
#
# COMPACT_ATOMS: atom_id res chain seq x y z
N MET A 1 11.50 23.36 -27.02
CA MET A 1 10.32 24.26 -27.10
C MET A 1 9.19 23.59 -26.34
N ALA A 2 8.91 24.01 -25.09
CA ALA A 2 7.81 23.45 -24.29
C ALA A 2 6.49 24.00 -24.85
N GLN A 3 5.65 23.10 -25.37
CA GLN A 3 4.29 23.42 -25.76
C GLN A 3 3.50 23.82 -24.51
N ARG A 4 3.07 25.09 -24.45
CA ARG A 4 2.11 25.58 -23.45
C ARG A 4 0.77 24.90 -23.76
N HIS A 5 0.42 23.86 -23.03
CA HIS A 5 -0.93 23.32 -23.04
C HIS A 5 -1.89 24.42 -22.58
N SER A 6 -2.93 24.69 -23.33
CA SER A 6 -3.89 25.74 -23.02
C SER A 6 -4.57 25.45 -21.67
N THR A 7 -4.86 26.47 -20.88
CA THR A 7 -5.53 26.39 -19.56
C THR A 7 -6.83 25.56 -19.60
N ALA A 8 -7.57 25.59 -20.71
CA ALA A 8 -8.78 24.80 -20.94
C ALA A 8 -8.50 23.30 -21.10
N GLY A 9 -7.36 22.93 -21.69
CA GLY A 9 -6.91 21.53 -21.79
C GLY A 9 -6.51 20.95 -20.43
N GLN A 10 -5.82 21.72 -19.60
CA GLN A 10 -5.43 21.32 -18.25
C GLN A 10 -6.63 21.13 -17.32
N LEU A 11 -7.61 22.04 -17.35
CA LEU A 11 -8.87 21.91 -16.59
C LEU A 11 -9.67 20.66 -16.99
N ARG A 12 -9.67 20.31 -18.27
CA ARG A 12 -10.39 19.13 -18.79
C ARG A 12 -9.85 17.83 -18.19
N TRP A 13 -8.54 17.66 -18.13
CA TRP A 13 -7.92 16.45 -17.61
C TRP A 13 -7.85 16.43 -16.08
N ALA A 14 -7.88 17.59 -15.40
CA ALA A 14 -8.04 17.67 -13.97
C ALA A 14 -9.34 17.00 -13.51
N LEU A 15 -10.48 17.35 -14.11
CA LEU A 15 -11.77 16.74 -13.80
C LEU A 15 -11.80 15.22 -14.11
N ALA A 16 -11.10 14.78 -15.17
CA ALA A 16 -10.96 13.36 -15.48
C ALA A 16 -10.09 12.62 -14.45
N ALA A 17 -9.03 13.26 -13.94
CA ALA A 17 -8.21 12.73 -12.86
C ALA A 17 -9.02 12.58 -11.57
N ASP A 18 -9.83 13.58 -11.20
CA ASP A 18 -10.75 13.51 -10.06
C ASP A 18 -11.77 12.37 -10.22
N ALA A 19 -12.30 12.17 -11.42
CA ALA A 19 -13.19 11.05 -11.73
C ALA A 19 -12.50 9.70 -11.53
N CYS A 20 -11.25 9.55 -12.00
CA CYS A 20 -10.45 8.34 -11.76
C CYS A 20 -10.19 8.12 -10.27
N ALA A 21 -9.89 9.17 -9.50
CA ALA A 21 -9.70 9.08 -8.06
C ALA A 21 -10.98 8.58 -7.35
N LEU A 22 -12.14 9.11 -7.72
CA LEU A 22 -13.43 8.65 -7.17
C LEU A 22 -13.77 7.21 -7.58
N MET A 23 -13.46 6.79 -8.81
CA MET A 23 -13.64 5.39 -9.24
C MET A 23 -12.79 4.43 -8.39
N ARG A 24 -11.58 4.81 -8.04
CA ARG A 24 -10.68 4.03 -7.16
C ARG A 24 -11.17 3.98 -5.72
N ALA A 25 -11.59 5.14 -5.18
CA ALA A 25 -12.08 5.26 -3.80
C ALA A 25 -13.46 4.61 -3.60
N THR A 26 -14.27 4.52 -4.66
CA THR A 26 -15.63 3.97 -4.63
C THR A 26 -15.83 3.03 -5.82
N PRO A 27 -15.35 1.79 -5.74
CA PRO A 27 -15.54 0.79 -6.78
C PRO A 27 -17.03 0.58 -7.09
N GLY A 28 -17.39 0.56 -8.39
CA GLY A 28 -18.78 0.46 -8.80
C GLY A 28 -19.56 1.78 -8.70
N ILE A 29 -18.87 2.93 -8.63
CA ILE A 29 -19.50 4.24 -8.65
C ILE A 29 -20.33 4.41 -9.92
N THR A 30 -21.55 4.96 -9.78
CA THR A 30 -22.42 5.29 -10.91
C THR A 30 -22.16 6.70 -11.40
N ARG A 31 -22.52 7.00 -12.66
CA ARG A 31 -22.43 8.37 -13.21
C ARG A 31 -23.19 9.41 -12.36
N ALA A 32 -24.36 9.05 -11.81
CA ALA A 32 -25.14 9.95 -10.96
C ALA A 32 -24.41 10.25 -9.63
N ARG A 33 -23.74 9.26 -9.04
CA ARG A 33 -22.94 9.44 -7.83
C ARG A 33 -21.69 10.24 -8.14
N LEU A 34 -21.00 9.94 -9.24
CA LEU A 34 -19.84 10.70 -9.71
C LEU A 34 -20.18 12.21 -9.85
N ALA A 35 -21.32 12.53 -10.49
CA ALA A 35 -21.77 13.93 -10.64
C ALA A 35 -21.92 14.63 -9.28
N ARG A 36 -22.55 13.96 -8.32
CA ARG A 36 -22.78 14.48 -6.96
C ARG A 36 -21.47 14.69 -6.22
N ASP A 37 -20.59 13.69 -6.23
CA ASP A 37 -19.35 13.69 -5.45
C ASP A 37 -18.33 14.69 -6.04
N LEU A 38 -18.38 14.96 -7.36
CA LEU A 38 -17.62 16.03 -8.03
C LEU A 38 -18.27 17.41 -7.94
N GLY A 39 -19.50 17.52 -7.44
CA GLY A 39 -20.23 18.81 -7.40
C GLY A 39 -20.56 19.38 -8.77
N ILE A 40 -20.75 18.53 -9.81
CA ILE A 40 -21.04 18.94 -11.19
C ILE A 40 -22.45 18.55 -11.61
N SER A 41 -22.96 19.20 -12.67
CA SER A 41 -24.27 18.84 -13.23
C SER A 41 -24.26 17.43 -13.86
N THR A 42 -25.44 16.80 -13.93
CA THR A 42 -25.60 15.50 -14.61
C THR A 42 -25.23 15.55 -16.08
N GLY A 43 -25.45 16.69 -16.73
CA GLY A 43 -25.05 16.94 -18.13
C GLY A 43 -23.51 16.97 -18.24
N THR A 44 -22.83 17.74 -17.39
CA THR A 44 -21.36 17.79 -17.35
C THR A 44 -20.74 16.42 -17.07
N ALA A 45 -21.33 15.63 -16.17
CA ALA A 45 -20.88 14.26 -15.89
C ALA A 45 -21.09 13.33 -17.10
N ALA A 46 -22.19 13.48 -17.83
CA ALA A 46 -22.44 12.70 -19.06
C ALA A 46 -21.40 13.03 -20.15
N ASP A 47 -21.08 14.30 -20.34
CA ASP A 47 -20.05 14.75 -21.29
C ASP A 47 -18.66 14.28 -20.88
N LEU A 48 -18.33 14.31 -19.58
CA LEU A 48 -17.08 13.80 -19.04
C LEU A 48 -16.93 12.31 -19.33
N VAL A 49 -17.91 11.51 -18.93
CA VAL A 49 -17.92 10.05 -19.15
C VAL A 49 -17.83 9.71 -20.64
N THR A 50 -18.59 10.39 -21.49
CA THR A 50 -18.53 10.18 -22.95
C THR A 50 -17.13 10.41 -23.50
N ARG A 51 -16.47 11.51 -23.10
CA ARG A 51 -15.10 11.82 -23.54
C ARG A 51 -14.09 10.82 -23.00
N MET A 52 -14.21 10.40 -21.74
CA MET A 52 -13.32 9.40 -21.16
C MET A 52 -13.48 8.04 -21.85
N ARG A 53 -14.69 7.67 -22.25
CA ARG A 53 -14.94 6.46 -23.06
C ARG A 53 -14.31 6.56 -24.45
N GLN A 54 -14.48 7.69 -25.15
CA GLN A 54 -13.85 7.94 -26.45
C GLN A 54 -12.31 7.87 -26.40
N ALA A 55 -11.72 8.27 -25.27
CA ALA A 55 -10.30 8.16 -25.00
C ALA A 55 -9.88 6.77 -24.47
N ALA A 56 -10.77 5.79 -24.45
CA ALA A 56 -10.52 4.46 -23.90
C ALA A 56 -10.00 4.48 -22.44
N LEU A 57 -10.45 5.41 -21.60
CA LEU A 57 -10.06 5.51 -20.20
C LEU A 57 -11.00 4.73 -19.27
N LEU A 58 -12.30 4.85 -19.50
CA LEU A 58 -13.33 4.15 -18.74
C LEU A 58 -14.41 3.58 -19.67
N ASP A 59 -15.24 2.70 -19.10
CA ASP A 59 -16.46 2.20 -19.73
C ASP A 59 -17.62 2.16 -18.72
N GLU A 60 -18.83 1.95 -19.20
CA GLU A 60 -20.02 1.72 -18.38
C GLU A 60 -20.40 0.24 -18.45
N GLY A 61 -20.31 -0.45 -17.31
CA GLY A 61 -20.63 -1.87 -17.18
C GLY A 61 -21.89 -2.13 -16.35
N GLU A 62 -22.29 -3.37 -16.28
CA GLU A 62 -23.37 -3.80 -15.39
C GLU A 62 -22.88 -3.88 -13.94
N PRO A 63 -23.73 -3.60 -12.92
CA PRO A 63 -23.36 -3.75 -11.51
C PRO A 63 -23.13 -5.23 -11.17
N GLU A 64 -22.13 -5.48 -10.31
CA GLU A 64 -21.81 -6.84 -9.83
C GLU A 64 -22.90 -7.47 -8.94
N THR A 65 -23.86 -6.65 -8.45
CA THR A 65 -24.96 -7.09 -7.59
C THR A 65 -26.33 -6.78 -8.20
N HIS A 66 -27.18 -7.79 -8.29
CA HIS A 66 -28.56 -7.66 -8.73
C HIS A 66 -29.45 -7.20 -7.57
N GLY A 67 -29.66 -5.88 -7.44
CA GLY A 67 -30.71 -5.29 -6.58
C GLY A 67 -32.06 -5.24 -7.28
N ARG A 68 -33.19 -5.16 -6.54
CA ARG A 68 -34.50 -4.83 -7.09
C ARG A 68 -34.48 -3.38 -7.59
N GLY A 69 -34.53 -3.18 -8.91
CA GLY A 69 -34.62 -1.87 -9.57
C GLY A 69 -34.10 -1.92 -11.01
N ARG A 70 -34.25 -0.79 -11.75
CA ARG A 70 -33.65 -0.66 -13.09
C ARG A 70 -32.13 -0.76 -12.96
N PRO A 71 -31.43 -1.64 -13.71
CA PRO A 71 -29.98 -1.74 -13.67
C PRO A 71 -29.35 -0.37 -13.91
N THR A 72 -28.56 0.11 -12.98
CA THR A 72 -27.83 1.37 -13.10
C THR A 72 -26.40 1.01 -13.47
N SER A 73 -25.93 1.45 -14.64
CA SER A 73 -24.55 1.19 -15.07
C SER A 73 -23.53 1.79 -14.10
N VAL A 74 -22.46 1.05 -13.89
CA VAL A 74 -21.31 1.45 -13.06
C VAL A 74 -20.13 1.80 -13.95
N LEU A 75 -19.27 2.70 -13.47
CA LEU A 75 -18.05 3.07 -14.17
C LEU A 75 -16.96 2.06 -13.87
N THR A 76 -16.29 1.56 -14.90
CA THR A 76 -15.18 0.60 -14.84
C THR A 76 -14.02 1.11 -15.70
N ALA A 77 -12.82 0.55 -15.51
CA ALA A 77 -11.72 0.81 -16.43
C ALA A 77 -12.04 0.27 -17.82
N HIS A 78 -11.69 1.02 -18.87
CA HIS A 78 -11.88 0.56 -20.24
C HIS A 78 -10.98 -0.66 -20.54
N PRO A 79 -11.51 -1.75 -21.15
CA PRO A 79 -10.72 -2.96 -21.43
C PRO A 79 -9.47 -2.72 -22.29
N GLY A 80 -9.50 -1.74 -23.19
CA GLY A 80 -8.39 -1.28 -24.03
C GLY A 80 -7.59 -0.11 -23.43
N GLY A 81 -7.89 0.32 -22.20
CA GLY A 81 -7.28 1.50 -21.56
C GLY A 81 -5.86 1.29 -21.03
N PRO A 82 -5.28 2.33 -20.43
CA PRO A 82 -3.94 2.24 -19.85
C PRO A 82 -3.92 1.20 -18.72
N LEU A 83 -2.79 0.53 -18.57
CA LEU A 83 -2.52 -0.47 -17.55
C LEU A 83 -1.38 -0.02 -16.65
N VAL A 84 -1.44 -0.46 -15.41
CA VAL A 84 -0.32 -0.45 -14.48
C VAL A 84 0.03 -1.88 -14.08
N VAL A 85 1.32 -2.11 -13.78
CA VAL A 85 1.81 -3.37 -13.23
C VAL A 85 2.29 -3.09 -11.81
N ALA A 86 1.74 -3.82 -10.85
CA ALA A 86 2.19 -3.80 -9.46
C ALA A 86 2.93 -5.11 -9.15
N VAL A 87 4.09 -4.99 -8.54
CA VAL A 87 4.93 -6.11 -8.11
C VAL A 87 5.15 -5.99 -6.61
N GLU A 88 4.88 -7.06 -5.88
CA GLU A 88 5.16 -7.15 -4.46
C GLU A 88 6.21 -8.22 -4.19
N ILE A 89 7.21 -7.88 -3.36
CA ILE A 89 8.30 -8.78 -2.94
C ILE A 89 8.34 -8.81 -1.42
N THR A 90 7.98 -9.96 -0.83
CA THR A 90 7.94 -10.18 0.62
C THR A 90 8.92 -11.26 1.05
N ALA A 91 9.06 -11.52 2.35
CA ALA A 91 9.86 -12.65 2.87
C ALA A 91 9.39 -14.02 2.32
N ALA A 92 8.08 -14.19 2.12
CA ALA A 92 7.51 -15.45 1.70
C ALA A 92 7.61 -15.70 0.19
N GLY A 93 7.53 -14.63 -0.61
CA GLY A 93 7.46 -14.76 -2.06
C GLY A 93 7.24 -13.43 -2.77
N TRP A 94 6.77 -13.50 -3.99
CA TRP A 94 6.43 -12.34 -4.80
C TRP A 94 5.08 -12.53 -5.47
N ARG A 95 4.40 -11.41 -5.75
CA ARG A 95 3.17 -11.36 -6.54
C ARG A 95 3.31 -10.32 -7.64
N VAL A 96 2.71 -10.57 -8.80
CA VAL A 96 2.54 -9.61 -9.91
C VAL A 96 1.05 -9.42 -10.14
N ALA A 97 0.61 -8.18 -10.18
CA ALA A 97 -0.76 -7.81 -10.51
C ALA A 97 -0.80 -6.79 -11.63
N THR A 98 -1.92 -6.74 -12.36
CA THR A 98 -2.24 -5.68 -13.30
C THR A 98 -3.52 -4.98 -12.88
N ALA A 99 -3.60 -3.67 -13.12
CA ALA A 99 -4.81 -2.90 -12.86
C ALA A 99 -5.05 -1.87 -13.97
N GLY A 100 -6.31 -1.53 -14.19
CA GLY A 100 -6.74 -0.39 -14.99
C GLY A 100 -6.93 0.86 -14.12
N LEU A 101 -7.55 1.90 -14.68
CA LEU A 101 -7.79 3.18 -13.99
C LEU A 101 -8.78 3.10 -12.81
N ASP A 102 -9.56 2.03 -12.70
CA ASP A 102 -10.38 1.75 -11.51
C ASP A 102 -9.56 1.27 -10.32
N GLY A 103 -8.28 1.00 -10.54
CA GLY A 103 -7.31 0.65 -9.51
C GLY A 103 -7.56 -0.69 -8.82
N ARG A 104 -8.30 -1.60 -9.42
CA ARG A 104 -8.52 -2.96 -8.90
C ARG A 104 -7.37 -3.87 -9.33
N PRO A 105 -6.43 -4.24 -8.43
CA PRO A 105 -5.36 -5.15 -8.80
C PRO A 105 -5.89 -6.55 -9.02
N THR A 106 -5.56 -7.14 -10.17
CA THR A 106 -5.78 -8.56 -10.44
C THR A 106 -4.44 -9.26 -10.38
N VAL A 107 -4.25 -10.13 -9.40
CA VAL A 107 -3.03 -10.94 -9.29
C VAL A 107 -2.98 -11.93 -10.44
N VAL A 108 -1.94 -11.87 -11.24
CA VAL A 108 -1.76 -12.66 -12.46
C VAL A 108 -0.65 -13.70 -12.34
N ALA A 109 0.25 -13.53 -11.36
CA ALA A 109 1.31 -14.48 -11.04
C ALA A 109 1.80 -14.28 -9.61
N GLY A 110 2.38 -15.33 -9.04
CA GLY A 110 3.04 -15.30 -7.75
C GLY A 110 3.75 -16.62 -7.48
N ALA A 111 4.82 -16.56 -6.70
CA ALA A 111 5.55 -17.76 -6.27
C ALA A 111 6.36 -17.50 -5.00
N PRO A 112 6.60 -18.53 -4.17
CA PRO A 112 7.53 -18.47 -3.08
C PRO A 112 8.97 -18.36 -3.61
N HIS A 113 9.85 -17.64 -2.87
CA HIS A 113 11.24 -17.51 -3.27
C HIS A 113 12.26 -17.74 -2.16
N ARG A 114 11.82 -18.17 -0.99
CA ARG A 114 12.64 -18.32 0.23
C ARG A 114 14.09 -18.71 -0.07
N GLY A 115 15.05 -17.89 0.39
CA GLY A 115 16.49 -18.13 0.28
C GLY A 115 17.06 -18.10 -1.15
N ARG A 116 16.28 -17.72 -2.16
CA ARG A 116 16.80 -17.58 -3.53
C ARG A 116 17.56 -16.27 -3.72
N ARG A 117 18.55 -16.31 -4.60
CA ARG A 117 19.32 -15.13 -4.96
C ARG A 117 18.45 -14.10 -5.67
N PRO A 118 18.73 -12.78 -5.47
CA PRO A 118 17.95 -11.69 -6.08
C PRO A 118 17.81 -11.81 -7.59
N ASP A 119 18.91 -12.12 -8.30
CA ASP A 119 18.95 -12.24 -9.75
C ASP A 119 17.96 -13.30 -10.29
N VAL A 120 17.85 -14.43 -9.60
CA VAL A 120 16.90 -15.51 -9.94
C VAL A 120 15.47 -15.04 -9.74
N VAL A 121 15.19 -14.41 -8.60
CA VAL A 121 13.84 -13.90 -8.27
C VAL A 121 13.40 -12.84 -9.26
N LEU A 122 14.27 -11.83 -9.52
CA LEU A 122 13.97 -10.75 -10.45
C LEU A 122 13.77 -11.25 -11.89
N THR A 123 14.55 -12.26 -12.31
CA THR A 123 14.35 -12.90 -13.61
C THR A 123 12.98 -13.55 -13.72
N THR A 124 12.54 -14.26 -12.65
CA THR A 124 11.24 -14.92 -12.63
C THR A 124 10.09 -13.91 -12.64
N ILE A 125 10.20 -12.83 -11.84
CA ILE A 125 9.23 -11.73 -11.82
C ILE A 125 9.13 -11.08 -13.22
N ARG A 126 10.26 -10.76 -13.86
CA ARG A 126 10.28 -10.17 -15.21
C ARG A 126 9.59 -11.06 -16.23
N GLN A 127 9.79 -12.37 -16.18
CA GLN A 127 9.11 -13.33 -17.06
C GLN A 127 7.60 -13.33 -16.81
N ALA A 128 7.17 -13.29 -15.55
CA ALA A 128 5.76 -13.19 -15.16
C ALA A 128 5.14 -11.89 -15.68
N MET A 129 5.79 -10.74 -15.52
CA MET A 129 5.35 -9.46 -16.06
C MET A 129 5.20 -9.51 -17.59
N ALA A 130 6.21 -10.02 -18.30
CA ALA A 130 6.16 -10.16 -19.76
C ALA A 130 5.01 -11.07 -20.23
N THR A 131 4.74 -12.15 -19.50
CA THR A 131 3.62 -13.05 -19.78
C THR A 131 2.27 -12.35 -19.52
N ALA A 132 2.15 -11.65 -18.41
CA ALA A 132 0.93 -10.95 -18.01
C ALA A 132 0.56 -9.80 -18.96
N THR A 133 1.55 -9.19 -19.61
CA THR A 133 1.35 -8.04 -20.50
C THR A 133 1.46 -8.37 -21.99
N ARG A 134 1.57 -9.66 -22.33
CA ARG A 134 1.70 -10.11 -23.73
C ARG A 134 0.54 -9.60 -24.58
N GLY A 135 0.86 -8.97 -25.74
CA GLY A 135 -0.13 -8.38 -26.66
C GLY A 135 -0.78 -7.09 -26.16
N ARG A 136 -0.30 -6.55 -25.03
CA ARG A 136 -0.79 -5.27 -24.47
C ARG A 136 0.30 -4.47 -23.75
N THR A 137 1.57 -4.76 -24.07
CA THR A 137 2.73 -4.11 -23.43
C THR A 137 2.74 -2.60 -23.65
N GLU A 138 2.31 -2.15 -24.82
CA GLU A 138 2.18 -0.74 -25.19
C GLU A 138 1.16 0.03 -24.34
N ARG A 139 0.25 -0.68 -23.65
CA ARG A 139 -0.72 -0.08 -22.74
C ARG A 139 -0.18 0.12 -21.32
N VAL A 140 0.95 -0.53 -20.97
CA VAL A 140 1.56 -0.38 -19.66
C VAL A 140 2.21 1.01 -19.56
N ARG A 141 1.72 1.82 -18.63
CA ARG A 141 2.20 3.20 -18.43
C ARG A 141 3.01 3.38 -17.17
N ALA A 142 2.81 2.50 -16.17
CA ALA A 142 3.62 2.51 -14.95
C ALA A 142 3.84 1.10 -14.42
N VAL A 143 4.99 0.93 -13.78
CA VAL A 143 5.35 -0.24 -12.98
C VAL A 143 5.65 0.25 -11.58
N SER A 144 4.98 -0.29 -10.57
CA SER A 144 5.31 -0.04 -9.17
C SER A 144 5.79 -1.34 -8.53
N VAL A 145 6.96 -1.29 -7.92
CA VAL A 145 7.54 -2.41 -7.16
C VAL A 145 7.53 -2.04 -5.69
N VAL A 146 6.87 -2.86 -4.90
CA VAL A 146 6.85 -2.74 -3.45
C VAL A 146 7.65 -3.90 -2.85
N ALA A 147 8.52 -3.59 -1.89
CA ALA A 147 9.38 -4.59 -1.26
C ALA A 147 9.43 -4.42 0.26
N ALA A 148 9.48 -5.55 0.98
CA ALA A 148 9.78 -5.61 2.40
C ALA A 148 11.26 -5.27 2.64
N ALA A 149 11.64 -4.03 2.39
CA ALA A 149 13.03 -3.58 2.35
C ALA A 149 13.13 -2.05 2.49
N THR A 150 14.28 -1.60 2.96
CA THR A 150 14.68 -0.20 2.85
C THR A 150 15.00 0.12 1.40
N VAL A 151 14.29 1.07 0.81
CA VAL A 151 14.38 1.44 -0.61
C VAL A 151 14.91 2.86 -0.76
N ARG A 152 15.83 3.07 -1.71
CA ARG A 152 16.33 4.39 -2.10
C ARG A 152 16.72 4.37 -3.58
N ASP A 153 16.39 5.44 -4.30
CA ASP A 153 16.76 5.64 -5.72
C ASP A 153 16.41 4.46 -6.64
N GLY A 154 15.27 3.81 -6.39
CA GLY A 154 14.81 2.68 -7.19
C GLY A 154 15.53 1.36 -6.95
N ALA A 155 16.28 1.26 -5.85
CA ALA A 155 17.01 0.05 -5.45
C ALA A 155 16.70 -0.34 -4.00
N ILE A 156 16.80 -1.61 -3.70
CA ILE A 156 16.86 -2.12 -2.31
C ILE A 156 18.25 -1.80 -1.77
N VAL A 157 18.32 -0.96 -0.74
CA VAL A 157 19.58 -0.66 -0.04
C VAL A 157 19.95 -1.82 0.87
N GLN A 158 18.98 -2.25 1.69
CA GLN A 158 19.10 -3.42 2.56
C GLN A 158 17.73 -3.98 2.89
N SER A 159 17.68 -5.26 3.16
CA SER A 159 16.54 -5.94 3.77
C SER A 159 17.02 -7.08 4.64
N SER A 160 16.88 -6.95 5.93
CA SER A 160 17.14 -8.04 6.90
C SER A 160 16.17 -9.21 6.68
N VAL A 161 14.99 -8.93 6.16
CA VAL A 161 13.92 -9.89 5.90
C VAL A 161 14.19 -10.74 4.67
N LEU A 162 14.64 -10.13 3.58
CA LEU A 162 14.97 -10.81 2.31
C LEU A 162 16.42 -11.34 2.32
N GLY A 163 17.28 -10.83 3.20
CA GLY A 163 18.71 -11.07 3.16
C GLY A 163 19.37 -10.45 1.92
N TRP A 164 18.82 -9.34 1.43
CA TRP A 164 19.29 -8.66 0.22
C TRP A 164 19.93 -7.32 0.57
N GLU A 165 21.05 -7.01 -0.08
CA GLU A 165 21.78 -5.75 0.04
C GLU A 165 22.16 -5.23 -1.34
N GLN A 166 22.03 -3.92 -1.56
CA GLN A 166 22.43 -3.20 -2.77
C GLN A 166 21.89 -3.86 -4.06
N VAL A 167 20.58 -4.17 -4.10
CA VAL A 167 19.94 -4.84 -5.24
C VAL A 167 19.21 -3.81 -6.11
N SER A 168 19.69 -3.64 -7.35
CA SER A 168 18.98 -2.84 -8.35
C SER A 168 17.73 -3.58 -8.86
N LEU A 169 16.59 -2.88 -8.89
CA LEU A 169 15.35 -3.38 -9.46
C LEU A 169 15.11 -2.92 -10.90
N SER A 170 16.10 -2.25 -11.53
CA SER A 170 15.99 -1.71 -12.89
C SER A 170 15.65 -2.75 -13.96
N SER A 171 15.96 -4.04 -13.71
CA SER A 171 15.59 -5.14 -14.62
C SER A 171 14.07 -5.38 -14.72
N LEU A 172 13.28 -4.82 -13.81
CA LEU A 172 11.81 -4.86 -13.84
C LEU A 172 11.19 -3.67 -14.59
N HIS A 173 12.00 -2.73 -15.06
CA HIS A 173 11.53 -1.61 -15.88
C HIS A 173 10.94 -2.12 -17.20
N MET A 174 9.81 -1.55 -17.61
CA MET A 174 9.18 -1.81 -18.91
C MET A 174 9.33 -0.58 -19.81
N PRO A 175 9.70 -0.76 -21.09
CA PRO A 175 9.87 0.36 -22.03
C PRO A 175 8.61 1.22 -22.13
N GLY A 176 8.77 2.54 -22.02
CA GLY A 176 7.67 3.51 -22.09
C GLY A 176 6.83 3.64 -20.82
N ALA A 177 7.11 2.87 -19.77
CA ALA A 177 6.44 2.95 -18.49
C ALA A 177 7.29 3.72 -17.46
N VAL A 178 6.65 4.49 -16.59
CA VAL A 178 7.30 5.06 -15.40
C VAL A 178 7.49 3.95 -14.37
N MET A 179 8.65 3.89 -13.72
CA MET A 179 8.91 2.93 -12.65
C MET A 179 9.00 3.62 -11.30
N ARG A 180 8.29 3.06 -10.31
CA ARG A 180 8.35 3.45 -8.90
C ARG A 180 8.76 2.25 -8.05
N VAL A 181 9.55 2.50 -7.03
CA VAL A 181 9.94 1.48 -6.04
C VAL A 181 9.70 2.08 -4.66
N THR A 182 9.00 1.34 -3.81
CA THR A 182 8.55 1.84 -2.49
C THR A 182 8.67 0.72 -1.45
N ASN A 183 8.82 1.10 -0.19
CA ASN A 183 8.71 0.18 0.94
C ASN A 183 7.27 -0.31 1.11
N ASP A 184 7.08 -1.54 1.61
CA ASP A 184 5.78 -2.18 1.80
C ASP A 184 4.89 -1.43 2.81
N ALA A 185 5.39 -1.08 3.99
CA ALA A 185 4.61 -0.39 5.00
C ALA A 185 4.17 1.02 4.56
N THR A 186 4.97 1.71 3.73
CA THR A 186 4.58 2.98 3.10
C THR A 186 3.41 2.78 2.13
N CYS A 187 3.44 1.71 1.33
CA CYS A 187 2.33 1.36 0.44
C CYS A 187 1.09 0.93 1.21
N GLU A 188 1.24 0.17 2.30
CA GLU A 188 0.12 -0.19 3.19
C GLU A 188 -0.55 1.06 3.78
N ALA A 189 0.25 2.02 4.28
CA ALA A 189 -0.26 3.29 4.79
C ALA A 189 -1.06 4.07 3.73
N LEU A 190 -0.52 4.18 2.51
CA LEU A 190 -1.19 4.85 1.40
C LEU A 190 -2.51 4.16 1.03
N ALA A 191 -2.51 2.83 0.97
CA ALA A 191 -3.71 2.04 0.68
C ALA A 191 -4.79 2.24 1.74
N GLU A 192 -4.45 2.12 3.02
CA GLU A 192 -5.37 2.33 4.14
C GLU A 192 -5.92 3.76 4.18
N SER A 193 -5.11 4.76 3.83
CA SER A 193 -5.54 6.16 3.76
C SER A 193 -6.50 6.42 2.59
N ARG A 194 -6.30 5.79 1.45
CA ARG A 194 -7.12 6.03 0.25
C ARG A 194 -8.36 5.15 0.18
N ARG A 195 -8.29 3.90 0.68
CA ARG A 195 -9.32 2.88 0.47
C ARG A 195 -9.76 2.14 1.72
N GLY A 196 -8.99 2.20 2.81
CA GLY A 196 -9.18 1.40 4.00
C GLY A 196 -9.62 2.20 5.23
N ALA A 197 -9.17 1.74 6.38
CA ALA A 197 -9.61 2.15 7.71
C ALA A 197 -9.26 3.61 8.07
N SER A 198 -8.23 4.21 7.47
CA SER A 198 -7.85 5.61 7.72
C SER A 198 -8.35 6.58 6.65
N ARG A 199 -9.30 6.16 5.81
CA ARG A 199 -9.87 7.03 4.78
C ARG A 199 -10.52 8.28 5.39
N GLY A 200 -10.16 9.44 4.83
CA GLY A 200 -10.65 10.74 5.28
C GLY A 200 -9.85 11.37 6.42
N ALA A 201 -8.89 10.65 7.01
CA ALA A 201 -7.94 11.25 7.93
C ALA A 201 -6.96 12.14 7.17
N ARG A 202 -6.62 13.28 7.76
CA ARG A 202 -5.63 14.18 7.20
C ARG A 202 -4.22 13.70 7.50
N ASN A 203 -4.00 13.21 8.73
CA ASN A 203 -2.73 12.68 9.20
C ASN A 203 -2.97 11.23 9.67
N ALA A 204 -2.59 10.26 8.85
CA ALA A 204 -2.80 8.84 9.10
C ALA A 204 -1.47 8.12 9.32
N LEU A 205 -1.31 7.49 10.48
CA LEU A 205 -0.17 6.64 10.80
C LEU A 205 -0.57 5.17 10.61
N HIS A 206 0.23 4.41 9.89
CA HIS A 206 0.11 2.95 9.78
C HIS A 206 1.26 2.26 10.48
N LEU A 207 0.97 1.24 11.29
CA LEU A 207 1.93 0.36 11.95
C LEU A 207 1.65 -1.06 11.54
N THR A 208 2.59 -1.70 10.89
CA THR A 208 2.47 -3.12 10.52
C THR A 208 3.48 -3.96 11.28
N VAL A 209 3.05 -5.13 11.74
CA VAL A 209 3.91 -6.16 12.35
C VAL A 209 3.79 -7.40 11.48
N LEU A 210 4.82 -7.64 10.70
CA LEU A 210 4.97 -8.80 9.81
C LEU A 210 6.34 -9.43 10.02
N SER A 211 7.13 -9.57 8.97
CA SER A 211 8.50 -10.06 9.07
C SER A 211 9.37 -9.19 9.99
N GLY A 212 9.12 -7.88 9.97
CA GLY A 212 9.62 -6.85 10.87
C GLY A 212 8.49 -5.96 11.36
N VAL A 213 8.86 -4.82 11.95
CA VAL A 213 7.96 -3.74 12.30
C VAL A 213 8.14 -2.64 11.26
N GLY A 214 7.11 -2.40 10.49
CA GLY A 214 7.07 -1.33 9.49
C GLY A 214 6.12 -0.21 9.88
N GLY A 215 6.31 0.95 9.26
CA GLY A 215 5.39 2.06 9.40
C GLY A 215 5.31 2.92 8.15
N GLY A 216 4.22 3.65 8.05
CA GLY A 216 4.01 4.66 7.03
C GLY A 216 3.18 5.80 7.59
N LEU A 217 3.51 7.01 7.17
CA LEU A 217 2.77 8.22 7.53
C LEU A 217 2.23 8.83 6.24
N VAL A 218 0.95 9.15 6.24
CA VAL A 218 0.28 9.84 5.12
C VAL A 218 -0.25 11.17 5.64
N LEU A 219 0.20 12.26 5.02
CA LEU A 219 -0.24 13.63 5.30
C LEU A 219 -0.98 14.19 4.08
N ASP A 220 -2.20 14.68 4.29
CA ASP A 220 -3.02 15.26 3.21
C ASP A 220 -3.13 14.33 1.97
N GLY A 221 -3.17 13.01 2.18
CA GLY A 221 -3.26 12.00 1.12
C GLY A 221 -1.93 11.59 0.47
N GLU A 222 -0.80 12.19 0.88
CA GLU A 222 0.53 11.93 0.34
C GLU A 222 1.43 11.22 1.36
N PRO A 223 2.20 10.19 0.97
CA PRO A 223 3.09 9.49 1.86
C PRO A 223 4.32 10.34 2.21
N VAL A 224 4.72 10.32 3.47
CA VAL A 224 5.94 10.97 3.96
C VAL A 224 7.15 10.07 3.67
N LEU A 225 7.92 10.43 2.66
CA LEU A 225 9.08 9.64 2.21
C LEU A 225 10.40 10.08 2.88
N GLY A 226 10.46 11.30 3.40
CA GLY A 226 11.70 11.88 3.93
C GLY A 226 12.69 12.31 2.85
N ALA A 227 13.85 12.75 3.26
CA ALA A 227 14.86 13.33 2.36
C ALA A 227 15.46 12.33 1.35
N SER A 228 15.51 11.05 1.71
CA SER A 228 16.14 9.98 0.91
C SER A 228 15.27 8.73 0.76
N GLY A 229 13.96 8.83 1.01
CA GLY A 229 13.03 7.70 0.94
C GLY A 229 13.03 6.80 2.18
N LEU A 230 13.70 7.21 3.27
CA LEU A 230 13.91 6.39 4.47
C LEU A 230 13.07 6.84 5.67
N ALA A 231 12.06 7.69 5.47
CA ALA A 231 11.16 8.03 6.55
C ALA A 231 10.37 6.80 7.01
N MET A 232 10.02 6.79 8.29
CA MET A 232 9.18 5.75 8.89
C MET A 232 9.81 4.35 8.98
N GLU A 233 11.13 4.24 8.94
CA GLU A 233 11.87 3.01 9.30
C GLU A 233 11.78 2.74 10.82
N ILE A 234 10.55 2.68 11.33
CA ILE A 234 10.24 2.65 12.77
C ILE A 234 10.65 1.35 13.46
N GLY A 235 10.76 0.25 12.73
CA GLY A 235 11.28 -1.01 13.24
C GLY A 235 12.71 -0.91 13.77
N HIS A 236 13.42 0.14 13.33
CA HIS A 236 14.80 0.41 13.77
C HIS A 236 14.92 1.47 14.88
N LEU A 237 13.78 1.95 15.43
CA LEU A 237 13.77 2.75 16.65
C LEU A 237 14.26 1.91 17.85
N PRO A 238 14.95 2.52 18.85
CA PRO A 238 15.55 1.80 19.96
C PRO A 238 14.52 1.41 21.05
N PHE A 239 13.46 0.72 20.66
CA PHE A 239 12.40 0.21 21.54
C PHE A 239 12.58 -1.25 21.92
N GLY A 240 13.67 -1.89 21.47
CA GLY A 240 14.04 -3.27 21.77
C GLY A 240 15.03 -3.41 22.93
N ASN A 241 15.61 -4.60 23.06
CA ASN A 241 16.68 -4.83 24.00
C ASN A 241 17.96 -4.12 23.52
N PRO A 242 18.56 -3.20 24.31
CA PRO A 242 19.74 -2.42 23.91
C PRO A 242 20.95 -3.28 23.52
N ASP A 243 21.06 -4.48 24.06
CA ASP A 243 22.17 -5.41 23.77
C ASP A 243 21.95 -6.25 22.50
N ALA A 244 20.70 -6.32 22.01
CA ALA A 244 20.38 -7.11 20.82
C ALA A 244 20.87 -6.42 19.54
N VAL A 245 21.63 -7.16 18.73
CA VAL A 245 22.07 -6.69 17.40
C VAL A 245 20.96 -6.92 16.40
N CYS A 246 20.56 -5.89 15.67
CA CYS A 246 19.60 -5.98 14.59
C CYS A 246 20.30 -6.33 13.27
N GLY A 247 19.57 -6.97 12.34
CA GLY A 247 20.06 -7.24 10.98
C GLY A 247 20.43 -5.97 10.20
N CYS A 248 19.93 -4.79 10.60
CA CYS A 248 20.34 -3.51 9.99
C CYS A 248 21.73 -3.01 10.44
N GLY A 249 22.39 -3.70 11.38
CA GLY A 249 23.68 -3.32 11.98
C GLY A 249 23.58 -2.50 13.26
N ALA A 250 22.42 -1.92 13.58
CA ALA A 250 22.20 -1.17 14.82
C ALA A 250 21.87 -2.10 16.00
N ARG A 251 21.82 -1.53 17.21
CA ARG A 251 21.44 -2.24 18.45
C ARG A 251 20.13 -1.70 18.99
N GLY A 252 19.38 -2.58 19.67
CA GLY A 252 18.17 -2.18 20.37
C GLY A 252 16.96 -1.86 19.47
N CYS A 253 16.99 -2.25 18.21
CA CYS A 253 15.87 -2.01 17.29
C CYS A 253 14.60 -2.71 17.76
N TRP A 254 13.46 -2.09 17.49
CA TRP A 254 12.14 -2.63 17.82
C TRP A 254 11.88 -3.98 17.15
N ASP A 255 12.37 -4.17 15.94
CA ASP A 255 12.36 -5.43 15.20
C ASP A 255 12.90 -6.62 16.00
N THR A 256 13.87 -6.40 16.88
CA THR A 256 14.45 -7.47 17.72
C THR A 256 13.49 -8.02 18.76
N VAL A 257 12.35 -7.35 18.96
CA VAL A 257 11.28 -7.73 19.92
C VAL A 257 10.01 -8.17 19.24
N LEU A 258 9.54 -7.42 18.24
CA LEU A 258 8.24 -7.63 17.59
C LEU A 258 8.34 -8.25 16.19
N GLY A 259 9.49 -8.30 15.55
CA GLY A 259 9.63 -8.95 14.25
C GLY A 259 9.26 -10.45 14.32
N ALA A 260 8.88 -11.01 13.19
CA ALA A 260 8.37 -12.39 13.09
C ALA A 260 9.31 -13.43 13.68
N GLY A 261 10.61 -13.36 13.38
CA GLY A 261 11.58 -14.30 13.89
C GLY A 261 11.67 -14.33 15.44
N PRO A 262 11.84 -13.18 16.13
CA PRO A 262 11.77 -13.13 17.59
C PRO A 262 10.43 -13.62 18.17
N LEU A 263 9.30 -13.25 17.58
CA LEU A 263 7.98 -13.66 18.05
C LEU A 263 7.73 -15.16 17.83
N SER A 264 8.05 -15.71 16.67
CA SER A 264 7.84 -17.14 16.38
C SER A 264 8.60 -18.03 17.36
N ARG A 265 9.87 -17.71 17.63
CA ARG A 265 10.69 -18.45 18.63
C ARG A 265 10.07 -18.40 20.03
N ARG A 266 9.61 -17.21 20.48
CA ARG A 266 9.04 -17.03 21.83
C ARG A 266 7.67 -17.64 21.98
N LEU A 267 6.87 -17.68 20.89
CA LEU A 267 5.54 -18.27 20.84
C LEU A 267 5.56 -19.76 20.45
N HIS A 268 6.75 -20.33 20.17
CA HIS A 268 6.88 -21.67 19.61
C HIS A 268 5.93 -21.89 18.41
N ALA A 269 5.91 -20.92 17.49
CA ALA A 269 5.20 -21.04 16.23
C ALA A 269 5.91 -22.05 15.32
N GLU A 270 5.18 -22.61 14.35
CA GLU A 270 5.72 -23.63 13.43
C GLU A 270 6.85 -23.06 12.56
N ASP A 271 6.69 -21.83 12.11
CA ASP A 271 7.71 -21.04 11.41
C ASP A 271 7.51 -19.53 11.68
N ASP A 272 8.27 -18.68 11.00
CA ASP A 272 8.21 -17.22 11.12
C ASP A 272 7.19 -16.57 10.19
N SER A 273 6.31 -17.32 9.54
CA SER A 273 5.25 -16.77 8.73
C SER A 273 4.13 -16.12 9.58
N ALA A 274 3.51 -15.08 9.06
CA ALA A 274 2.39 -14.42 9.74
C ALA A 274 1.24 -15.40 10.06
N PRO A 275 0.84 -16.34 9.16
CA PRO A 275 -0.16 -17.35 9.50
C PRO A 275 0.25 -18.28 10.67
N ALA A 276 1.50 -18.72 10.71
CA ALA A 276 1.99 -19.61 11.79
C ALA A 276 2.00 -18.88 13.14
N ILE A 277 2.44 -17.61 13.16
CA ILE A 277 2.42 -16.76 14.36
C ILE A 277 0.98 -16.49 14.79
N ALA A 278 0.07 -16.16 13.85
CA ALA A 278 -1.35 -15.95 14.14
C ALA A 278 -2.00 -17.20 14.73
N ALA A 279 -1.70 -18.38 14.20
CA ALA A 279 -2.15 -19.65 14.75
C ALA A 279 -1.59 -19.91 16.15
N ALA A 280 -0.32 -19.55 16.41
CA ALA A 280 0.27 -19.66 17.74
C ALA A 280 -0.38 -18.71 18.76
N ILE A 281 -0.76 -17.51 18.35
CA ILE A 281 -1.53 -16.54 19.16
C ILE A 281 -2.93 -17.10 19.48
N ALA A 282 -3.62 -17.61 18.46
CA ALA A 282 -4.99 -18.11 18.60
C ALA A 282 -5.15 -19.34 19.51
N ARG A 283 -4.08 -20.11 19.75
CA ARG A 283 -4.12 -21.30 20.63
C ARG A 283 -4.42 -21.00 22.11
N ASN A 284 -4.38 -19.74 22.52
CA ASN A 284 -4.68 -19.25 23.88
C ASN A 284 -3.97 -20.07 24.99
N ASP A 285 -2.72 -20.44 24.77
CA ASP A 285 -1.92 -21.23 25.66
C ASP A 285 -1.43 -20.38 26.84
N PRO A 286 -1.75 -20.75 28.10
CA PRO A 286 -1.33 -19.98 29.28
C PRO A 286 0.19 -19.78 29.39
N THR A 287 1.00 -20.69 28.86
CA THR A 287 2.47 -20.57 28.85
C THR A 287 2.97 -19.44 27.97
N ARG A 288 2.19 -19.02 26.98
CA ARG A 288 2.49 -17.94 26.04
C ARG A 288 1.99 -16.57 26.50
N ARG A 289 1.15 -16.53 27.52
CA ARG A 289 0.51 -15.31 28.00
C ARG A 289 1.52 -14.20 28.29
N ALA A 290 2.58 -14.50 29.01
CA ALA A 290 3.62 -13.52 29.33
C ALA A 290 4.32 -12.97 28.07
N VAL A 291 4.48 -13.79 27.02
CA VAL A 291 5.04 -13.38 25.73
C VAL A 291 4.09 -12.43 25.01
N LEU A 292 2.79 -12.73 25.00
CA LEU A 292 1.77 -11.91 24.37
C LEU A 292 1.59 -10.58 25.10
N GLU A 293 1.57 -10.59 26.45
CA GLU A 293 1.52 -9.36 27.25
C GLU A 293 2.75 -8.47 27.00
N ALA A 294 3.96 -9.06 26.91
CA ALA A 294 5.18 -8.32 26.61
C ALA A 294 5.16 -7.74 25.19
N ALA A 295 4.68 -8.51 24.19
CA ALA A 295 4.57 -8.03 22.81
C ALA A 295 3.54 -6.91 22.69
N ALA A 296 2.36 -7.07 23.29
CA ALA A 296 1.31 -6.04 23.31
C ALA A 296 1.78 -4.76 24.06
N THR A 297 2.50 -4.92 25.17
CA THR A 297 3.12 -3.80 25.89
C THR A 297 4.12 -3.05 25.01
N SER A 298 4.97 -3.78 24.30
CA SER A 298 5.96 -3.20 23.38
C SER A 298 5.26 -2.43 22.24
N LEU A 299 4.23 -3.04 21.64
CA LEU A 299 3.43 -2.39 20.59
C LEU A 299 2.75 -1.12 21.10
N GLY A 300 2.14 -1.16 22.29
CA GLY A 300 1.47 0.00 22.88
C GLY A 300 2.41 1.15 23.22
N ARG A 301 3.63 0.84 23.74
CA ARG A 301 4.67 1.86 24.01
C ARG A 301 5.18 2.50 22.72
N GLY A 302 5.47 1.69 21.71
CA GLY A 302 5.92 2.21 20.43
C GLY A 302 4.85 3.07 19.74
N ALA A 303 3.60 2.62 19.76
CA ALA A 303 2.48 3.41 19.26
C ALA A 303 2.35 4.76 19.99
N ALA A 304 2.47 4.79 21.32
CA ALA A 304 2.44 6.04 22.09
C ALA A 304 3.58 6.99 21.71
N GLY A 305 4.81 6.48 21.55
CA GLY A 305 5.96 7.28 21.13
C GLY A 305 5.76 7.90 19.76
N LEU A 306 5.20 7.15 18.82
CA LEU A 306 4.90 7.63 17.48
C LEU A 306 3.72 8.61 17.46
N VAL A 307 2.69 8.37 18.26
CA VAL A 307 1.58 9.32 18.46
C VAL A 307 2.09 10.65 18.99
N ASN A 308 2.93 10.64 20.03
CA ASN A 308 3.54 11.86 20.60
C ASN A 308 4.40 12.64 19.58
N THR A 309 4.96 11.96 18.58
CA THR A 309 5.90 12.55 17.62
C THR A 309 5.21 13.00 16.33
N MET A 310 4.23 12.22 15.85
CA MET A 310 3.61 12.43 14.54
C MET A 310 2.22 13.08 14.63
N ASP A 311 1.61 13.13 15.82
CA ASP A 311 0.28 13.72 16.08
C ASP A 311 -0.79 13.27 15.06
N PRO A 312 -1.04 11.96 14.89
CA PRO A 312 -1.95 11.47 13.87
C PRO A 312 -3.42 11.56 14.31
N ASP A 313 -4.33 11.75 13.36
CA ASP A 313 -5.78 11.64 13.57
C ASP A 313 -6.20 10.20 13.87
N VAL A 314 -5.50 9.25 13.29
CA VAL A 314 -5.77 7.80 13.40
C VAL A 314 -4.49 6.99 13.23
N VAL A 315 -4.43 5.88 13.98
CA VAL A 315 -3.39 4.86 13.80
C VAL A 315 -4.06 3.57 13.33
N THR A 316 -3.63 3.04 12.19
CA THR A 316 -4.06 1.72 11.71
C THR A 316 -3.01 0.66 12.02
N LEU A 317 -3.44 -0.52 12.45
CA LEU A 317 -2.58 -1.67 12.72
C LEU A 317 -2.70 -2.68 11.60
N GLY A 318 -1.57 -3.06 10.99
CA GLY A 318 -1.45 -4.08 9.94
C GLY A 318 -0.81 -5.37 10.43
N GLY A 319 -0.75 -6.36 9.55
CA GLY A 319 -0.15 -7.65 9.82
C GLY A 319 -0.77 -8.37 11.02
N ILE A 320 0.07 -8.85 11.94
CA ILE A 320 -0.36 -9.47 13.21
C ILE A 320 -0.58 -8.45 14.33
N GLY A 321 -0.37 -7.15 14.10
CA GLY A 321 -0.56 -6.10 15.10
C GLY A 321 -1.95 -6.11 15.76
N PRO A 322 -3.07 -6.21 15.01
CA PRO A 322 -4.40 -6.34 15.59
C PRO A 322 -4.56 -7.57 16.48
N LEU A 323 -3.95 -8.69 16.10
CA LEU A 323 -4.01 -9.94 16.89
C LEU A 323 -3.24 -9.81 18.21
N LEU A 324 -2.06 -9.18 18.20
CA LEU A 324 -1.28 -8.92 19.42
C LEU A 324 -2.06 -8.03 20.39
N ARG A 325 -2.70 -6.96 19.89
CA ARG A 325 -3.56 -6.10 20.70
C ARG A 325 -4.74 -6.88 21.29
N SER A 326 -5.42 -7.70 20.49
CA SER A 326 -6.57 -8.50 20.92
C SER A 326 -6.20 -9.60 21.91
N ALA A 327 -5.00 -10.18 21.79
CA ALA A 327 -4.53 -11.24 22.69
C ALA A 327 -4.22 -10.73 24.12
N ALA A 328 -3.79 -9.47 24.25
CA ALA A 328 -3.47 -8.86 25.55
C ALA A 328 -3.89 -7.38 25.59
N PRO A 329 -5.21 -7.10 25.50
CA PRO A 329 -5.72 -5.72 25.34
C PRO A 329 -5.35 -4.82 26.51
N LEU A 330 -5.43 -5.31 27.75
CA LEU A 330 -5.09 -4.51 28.94
C LEU A 330 -3.62 -4.13 28.98
N ALA A 331 -2.72 -5.01 28.51
CA ALA A 331 -1.28 -4.73 28.45
C ALA A 331 -1.00 -3.64 27.40
N PHE A 332 -1.63 -3.74 26.22
CA PHE A 332 -1.52 -2.74 25.17
C PHE A 332 -2.04 -1.37 25.65
N GLU A 333 -3.29 -1.31 26.15
CA GLU A 333 -3.94 -0.04 26.53
C GLU A 333 -3.21 0.66 27.68
N ARG A 334 -2.75 -0.09 28.69
CA ARG A 334 -1.94 0.46 29.79
C ARG A 334 -0.60 1.03 29.27
N ALA A 335 0.05 0.34 28.35
CA ALA A 335 1.32 0.75 27.80
C ALA A 335 1.14 2.01 26.90
N LEU A 336 0.09 2.04 26.11
CA LEU A 336 -0.29 3.20 25.30
C LEU A 336 -0.58 4.42 26.19
N ALA A 337 -1.54 4.31 27.11
CA ALA A 337 -1.92 5.40 28.00
C ALA A 337 -0.75 5.90 28.86
N GLY A 338 0.11 4.98 29.35
CA GLY A 338 1.31 5.31 30.11
C GLY A 338 2.38 6.04 29.29
N GLY A 339 2.45 5.79 27.98
CA GLY A 339 3.43 6.41 27.08
C GLY A 339 2.96 7.73 26.46
N LEU A 340 1.65 8.01 26.42
CA LEU A 340 1.13 9.27 25.87
C LEU A 340 1.43 10.47 26.78
N MET A 341 1.70 11.62 26.16
CA MET A 341 1.71 12.91 26.85
C MET A 341 0.35 13.14 27.54
N ARG A 342 0.37 13.83 28.69
CA ARG A 342 -0.86 14.03 29.47
C ARG A 342 -1.97 14.71 28.68
N CYS A 343 -1.66 15.64 27.80
CA CYS A 343 -2.63 16.33 26.95
C CYS A 343 -3.33 15.42 25.92
N LEU A 344 -2.76 14.27 25.60
CA LEU A 344 -3.33 13.30 24.65
C LEU A 344 -4.08 12.15 25.35
N ARG A 345 -4.02 12.04 26.68
CA ARG A 345 -4.64 10.90 27.40
C ARG A 345 -6.14 10.98 27.48
N ASP A 346 -6.69 12.18 27.51
CA ASP A 346 -8.15 12.40 27.64
C ASP A 346 -8.84 12.24 26.27
N ASP A 347 -8.14 12.47 25.16
CA ASP A 347 -8.64 12.30 23.79
C ASP A 347 -7.53 11.76 22.88
N PRO A 348 -7.14 10.48 23.03
CA PRO A 348 -6.12 9.87 22.20
C PRO A 348 -6.61 9.61 20.79
N PRO A 349 -5.74 9.60 19.77
CA PRO A 349 -6.12 9.21 18.42
C PRO A 349 -6.66 7.76 18.42
N ARG A 350 -7.61 7.49 17.55
CA ARG A 350 -8.16 6.13 17.39
C ARG A 350 -7.08 5.19 16.89
N ILE A 351 -6.93 4.05 17.58
CA ILE A 351 -6.08 2.95 17.10
C ILE A 351 -6.98 1.81 16.65
N ILE A 352 -6.99 1.51 15.37
CA ILE A 352 -7.92 0.57 14.74
C ILE A 352 -7.16 -0.46 13.88
N ALA A 353 -7.79 -1.59 13.58
CA ALA A 353 -7.24 -2.54 12.61
C ALA A 353 -7.35 -1.97 11.20
N GLY A 354 -6.33 -2.25 10.36
CA GLY A 354 -6.42 -2.01 8.93
C GLY A 354 -7.51 -2.88 8.29
N GLU A 355 -8.12 -2.40 7.20
CA GLU A 355 -9.21 -3.09 6.50
C GLU A 355 -8.73 -3.93 5.31
N LEU A 356 -7.57 -3.60 4.73
CA LEU A 356 -7.12 -4.18 3.46
C LEU A 356 -6.29 -5.46 3.62
N GLY A 357 -5.90 -5.80 4.84
CA GLY A 357 -5.23 -7.05 5.18
C GLY A 357 -3.95 -7.30 4.36
N SER A 358 -3.78 -8.53 3.87
CA SER A 358 -2.59 -8.94 3.10
C SER A 358 -2.47 -8.32 1.71
N ASP A 359 -3.48 -7.62 1.24
CA ASP A 359 -3.46 -6.96 -0.08
C ASP A 359 -3.10 -5.48 0.00
N ALA A 360 -2.97 -4.93 1.22
CA ALA A 360 -2.71 -3.51 1.43
C ALA A 360 -1.48 -3.00 0.68
N ALA A 361 -0.34 -3.72 0.77
CA ALA A 361 0.89 -3.32 0.07
C ALA A 361 0.72 -3.33 -1.46
N LEU A 362 0.08 -4.35 -2.01
CA LEU A 362 -0.17 -4.48 -3.45
C LEU A 362 -1.16 -3.42 -3.96
N ILE A 363 -2.21 -3.11 -3.17
CA ILE A 363 -3.14 -2.02 -3.46
C ILE A 363 -2.39 -0.68 -3.43
N GLY A 364 -1.55 -0.43 -2.43
CA GLY A 364 -0.73 0.78 -2.35
C GLY A 364 0.26 0.93 -3.51
N ALA A 365 0.90 -0.17 -3.92
CA ALA A 365 1.73 -0.18 -5.12
C ALA A 365 0.92 0.20 -6.38
N THR A 366 -0.31 -0.31 -6.49
CA THR A 366 -1.23 0.03 -7.58
C THR A 366 -1.60 1.51 -7.55
N GLU A 367 -1.90 2.07 -6.36
CA GLU A 367 -2.17 3.50 -6.19
C GLU A 367 -0.98 4.36 -6.62
N THR A 368 0.23 4.01 -6.15
CA THR A 368 1.46 4.71 -6.53
C THR A 368 1.70 4.72 -8.04
N ALA A 369 1.43 3.61 -8.73
CA ALA A 369 1.53 3.54 -10.18
C ALA A 369 0.46 4.41 -10.87
N LEU A 370 -0.76 4.41 -10.33
CA LEU A 370 -1.89 5.17 -10.89
C LEU A 370 -1.78 6.67 -10.66
N ASP A 371 -1.05 7.15 -9.67
CA ASP A 371 -0.80 8.58 -9.48
C ASP A 371 -0.13 9.21 -10.69
N GLU A 372 0.76 8.48 -11.35
CA GLU A 372 1.39 8.92 -12.60
C GLU A 372 0.42 8.86 -13.78
N VAL A 373 -0.28 7.73 -13.94
CA VAL A 373 -1.11 7.43 -15.12
C VAL A 373 -2.41 8.21 -15.10
N ALA A 374 -3.05 8.33 -13.93
CA ALA A 374 -4.31 9.03 -13.75
C ALA A 374 -4.12 10.53 -13.44
N SER A 375 -2.88 11.04 -13.45
CA SER A 375 -2.63 12.48 -13.39
C SER A 375 -3.21 13.19 -14.63
N PRO A 376 -3.53 14.50 -14.56
CA PRO A 376 -3.95 15.25 -15.74
C PRO A 376 -2.97 15.14 -16.92
N ALA A 377 -1.67 15.11 -16.65
CA ALA A 377 -0.63 14.94 -17.65
C ALA A 377 -0.61 13.51 -18.24
N GLY A 378 -0.73 12.49 -17.39
CA GLY A 378 -0.78 11.08 -17.81
C GLY A 378 -1.99 10.78 -18.69
N LEU A 379 -3.17 11.26 -18.29
CA LEU A 379 -4.41 11.11 -19.08
C LEU A 379 -4.34 11.86 -20.42
N ALA A 380 -3.76 13.06 -20.43
CA ALA A 380 -3.54 13.82 -21.66
C ALA A 380 -2.58 13.11 -22.60
N ALA A 381 -1.49 12.55 -22.09
CA ALA A 381 -0.51 11.79 -22.86
C ALA A 381 -1.09 10.50 -23.46
N TRP A 382 -1.99 9.82 -22.72
CA TRP A 382 -2.71 8.65 -23.23
C TRP A 382 -3.65 9.01 -24.37
N ALA A 383 -4.45 10.07 -24.22
CA ALA A 383 -5.46 10.49 -25.19
C ALA A 383 -4.91 11.21 -26.42
N SER A 384 -3.59 11.47 -26.50
CA SER A 384 -2.96 12.07 -27.64
C SER A 384 -2.83 11.07 -28.80
N PRO A 385 -2.98 11.49 -30.09
CA PRO A 385 -2.90 10.58 -31.24
C PRO A 385 -1.63 9.73 -31.27
N ALA A 386 -0.49 10.27 -30.82
CA ALA A 386 0.75 9.53 -30.66
C ALA A 386 0.72 8.44 -29.55
N GLY A 387 -0.27 8.45 -28.69
CA GLY A 387 -0.50 7.46 -27.63
C GLY A 387 -1.49 6.35 -28.01
N MET A 388 -2.34 6.58 -29.01
CA MET A 388 -3.33 5.61 -29.51
C MET A 388 -2.80 4.75 -30.67
N ASP A 389 -1.75 5.19 -31.37
CA ASP A 389 -1.12 4.48 -32.48
C ASP A 389 0.10 3.61 -32.04
N ARG A 390 0.28 3.36 -30.76
CA ARG A 390 1.39 2.55 -30.22
C ARG A 390 0.94 1.25 -29.63
#